data_703e701120006caaa344836d0b900dc9
#
_entry.id   703e701120006caaa344836d0b900dc9
#
_cell.length_a   1.000
_cell.length_b   1.000
_cell.length_c   1.000
_cell.angle_alpha   90.00
_cell.angle_beta   90.00
_cell.angle_gamma   90.00
#
_symmetry.space_group_name_H-M   'P 1'
#
loop_
_entity.id
_entity.type
_entity.pdbx_description
1 polymer ?
#
loop_
_entity_poly.entity_id
_entity_poly.type
_entity_poly.pdbx_seq_one_letter_code
_entity_poly.pdbx_strand_id
1 'polypeptide(L)'
;YSSAASDVYKRQSHSIRDFCERIGVAKSANTVEYALLEHCLREDLNDTAERTMAVLRPVKLVITNYPEGQTETFEVENNPVHPEQGTHTVTFSREVWIEADDFLPEPIPKYKRLYPNGPECRLKGAYLITCTGCKQAADGSIEEIYATYDPDSRGGDPADGRKVKGATIHWVDCKTAVDAEVRLYENLFSDAQPDGPDKN
;
A
#
# COMPACT_ATOMS: atom_id res chain seq x y z
N TYR A 1 2.03 27.80 -15.32
CA TYR A 1 1.28 26.68 -14.78
C TYR A 1 1.59 25.44 -15.61
N SER A 2 2.08 24.37 -15.00
CA SER A 2 2.42 23.16 -15.74
C SER A 2 1.12 22.43 -16.15
N SER A 3 1.13 21.79 -17.33
CA SER A 3 0.04 20.96 -17.83
C SER A 3 -0.35 19.85 -16.83
N ALA A 4 0.62 19.31 -16.08
CA ALA A 4 0.40 18.32 -15.03
C ALA A 4 -0.48 18.84 -13.88
N ALA A 5 -0.28 20.09 -13.43
CA ALA A 5 -1.14 20.69 -12.41
C ALA A 5 -2.57 20.91 -12.92
N SER A 6 -2.72 21.24 -14.21
CA SER A 6 -4.02 21.38 -14.87
C SER A 6 -4.75 20.02 -14.98
N ASP A 7 -4.04 18.94 -15.23
CA ASP A 7 -4.64 17.60 -15.34
C ASP A 7 -5.05 17.03 -13.97
N VAL A 8 -4.27 17.28 -12.93
CA VAL A 8 -4.65 16.98 -11.54
C VAL A 8 -5.89 17.77 -11.14
N TYR A 9 -5.96 19.06 -11.48
CA TYR A 9 -7.12 19.91 -11.21
C TYR A 9 -8.39 19.43 -11.94
N LYS A 10 -8.28 18.94 -13.15
CA LYS A 10 -9.40 18.40 -13.92
C LYS A 10 -9.93 17.07 -13.34
N ARG A 11 -9.05 16.20 -12.87
CA ARG A 11 -9.43 14.91 -12.26
C ARG A 11 -10.16 15.09 -10.92
N GLN A 12 -9.81 16.13 -10.18
CA GLN A 12 -10.39 16.42 -8.86
C GLN A 12 -11.68 17.28 -8.93
N SER A 13 -12.13 17.71 -10.09
CA SER A 13 -13.31 18.55 -10.22
C SER A 13 -14.58 17.88 -9.72
N HIS A 14 -14.69 16.55 -9.84
CA HIS A 14 -15.82 15.77 -9.35
C HIS A 14 -15.85 15.75 -7.83
N SER A 15 -14.73 15.45 -7.18
CA SER A 15 -14.63 15.42 -5.72
C SER A 15 -14.91 16.79 -5.07
N ILE A 16 -14.50 17.90 -5.71
CA ILE A 16 -14.83 19.24 -5.24
C ILE A 16 -16.35 19.53 -5.34
N ARG A 17 -17.00 19.10 -6.42
CA ARG A 17 -18.45 19.24 -6.56
C ARG A 17 -19.20 18.44 -5.50
N ASP A 18 -18.82 17.17 -5.31
CA ASP A 18 -19.39 16.32 -4.29
C ASP A 18 -19.21 16.92 -2.89
N PHE A 19 -18.02 17.45 -2.59
CA PHE A 19 -17.77 18.18 -1.36
C PHE A 19 -18.71 19.37 -1.19
N CYS A 20 -18.86 20.22 -2.22
CA CYS A 20 -19.77 21.37 -2.18
C CYS A 20 -21.23 20.96 -2.00
N GLU A 21 -21.68 19.87 -2.64
CA GLU A 21 -23.03 19.34 -2.49
C GLU A 21 -23.27 18.83 -1.06
N ARG A 22 -22.32 18.14 -0.47
CA ARG A 22 -22.41 17.61 0.91
C ARG A 22 -22.47 18.70 1.97
N ILE A 23 -21.70 19.77 1.82
CA ILE A 23 -21.74 20.89 2.77
C ILE A 23 -23.01 21.77 2.59
N GLY A 24 -23.58 21.78 1.38
CA GLY A 24 -24.77 22.55 1.06
C GLY A 24 -24.56 24.06 1.19
N VAL A 25 -25.67 24.80 1.20
CA VAL A 25 -25.70 26.27 1.36
C VAL A 25 -26.29 26.63 2.72
N ALA A 26 -25.48 27.31 3.55
CA ALA A 26 -25.95 27.80 4.85
C ALA A 26 -26.00 29.35 4.87
N LYS A 27 -26.94 29.90 5.62
CA LYS A 27 -27.07 31.38 5.82
C LYS A 27 -26.07 31.90 6.88
N SER A 28 -25.53 31.02 7.72
CA SER A 28 -24.54 31.33 8.76
C SER A 28 -23.18 30.87 8.35
N ALA A 29 -22.11 31.52 8.83
CA ALA A 29 -20.75 31.07 8.68
C ALA A 29 -20.57 29.72 9.42
N ASN A 30 -20.11 28.71 8.70
CA ASN A 30 -19.84 27.38 9.23
C ASN A 30 -18.37 27.03 8.96
N THR A 31 -17.74 26.34 9.90
CA THR A 31 -16.43 25.74 9.69
C THR A 31 -16.65 24.29 9.24
N VAL A 32 -16.03 23.92 8.13
CA VAL A 32 -16.07 22.55 7.59
C VAL A 32 -14.68 21.95 7.76
N GLU A 33 -14.64 20.74 8.30
CA GLU A 33 -13.37 20.03 8.49
C GLU A 33 -12.77 19.65 7.14
N TYR A 34 -11.46 19.87 6.98
CA TYR A 34 -10.69 19.52 5.77
C TYR A 34 -10.78 18.01 5.47
N ALA A 35 -10.89 17.19 6.51
CA ALA A 35 -11.06 15.73 6.39
C ALA A 35 -12.27 15.32 5.51
N LEU A 36 -13.32 16.13 5.42
CA LEU A 36 -14.45 15.87 4.53
C LEU A 36 -14.05 16.01 3.05
N LEU A 37 -13.24 17.03 2.71
CA LEU A 37 -12.71 17.18 1.35
C LEU A 37 -11.79 16.02 0.99
N GLU A 38 -10.91 15.61 1.91
CA GLU A 38 -10.05 14.44 1.71
C GLU A 38 -10.86 13.15 1.53
N HIS A 39 -11.97 13.03 2.23
CA HIS A 39 -12.88 11.89 2.08
C HIS A 39 -13.51 11.84 0.68
N CYS A 40 -14.04 12.96 0.19
CA CYS A 40 -14.60 13.05 -1.17
C CYS A 40 -13.54 12.74 -2.23
N LEU A 41 -12.32 13.26 -2.06
CA LEU A 41 -11.20 12.96 -2.95
C LEU A 41 -10.82 11.48 -2.94
N ARG A 42 -10.80 10.86 -1.76
CA ARG A 42 -10.49 9.42 -1.62
C ARG A 42 -11.55 8.55 -2.26
N GLU A 43 -12.83 8.90 -2.13
CA GLU A 43 -13.91 8.17 -2.81
C GLU A 43 -13.79 8.26 -4.32
N ASP A 44 -13.58 9.46 -4.87
CA ASP A 44 -13.39 9.68 -6.30
C ASP A 44 -12.17 8.91 -6.85
N LEU A 45 -11.02 8.99 -6.17
CA LEU A 45 -9.82 8.27 -6.56
C LEU A 45 -9.97 6.74 -6.42
N ASN A 46 -10.68 6.25 -5.42
CA ASN A 46 -10.96 4.83 -5.28
C ASN A 46 -11.78 4.27 -6.44
N ASP A 47 -12.64 5.09 -7.00
CA ASP A 47 -13.46 4.72 -8.15
C ASP A 47 -12.69 4.84 -9.48
N THR A 48 -11.94 5.92 -9.67
CA THR A 48 -11.41 6.29 -10.99
C THR A 48 -9.93 5.97 -11.21
N ALA A 49 -9.12 5.87 -10.16
CA ALA A 49 -7.67 5.78 -10.30
C ALA A 49 -7.18 4.34 -10.54
N GLU A 50 -6.22 4.21 -11.44
CA GLU A 50 -5.42 2.98 -11.58
C GLU A 50 -4.58 2.76 -10.31
N ARG A 51 -4.46 1.49 -9.90
CA ARG A 51 -3.75 1.10 -8.68
C ARG A 51 -2.44 0.43 -9.04
N THR A 52 -1.38 0.97 -8.48
CA THR A 52 -0.03 0.43 -8.60
C THR A 52 0.49 0.09 -7.21
N MET A 53 1.25 -1.00 -7.10
CA MET A 53 1.93 -1.33 -5.85
C MET A 53 3.12 -0.39 -5.65
N ALA A 54 3.23 0.18 -4.44
CA ALA A 54 4.34 1.00 -4.01
C ALA A 54 4.74 0.62 -2.59
N VAL A 55 6.04 0.71 -2.30
CA VAL A 55 6.63 0.44 -0.99
C VAL A 55 7.36 1.70 -0.55
N LEU A 56 6.93 2.29 0.57
CA LEU A 56 7.43 3.58 1.04
C LEU A 56 8.68 3.43 1.92
N ARG A 57 8.69 2.43 2.78
CA ARG A 57 9.82 2.09 3.66
C ARG A 57 10.29 0.67 3.34
N PRO A 58 11.09 0.50 2.27
CA PRO A 58 11.41 -0.81 1.76
C PRO A 58 12.35 -1.58 2.68
N VAL A 59 12.02 -2.84 2.93
CA VAL A 59 12.92 -3.84 3.46
C VAL A 59 12.93 -5.04 2.52
N LYS A 60 14.10 -5.64 2.31
CA LYS A 60 14.25 -6.75 1.39
C LYS A 60 13.69 -8.04 1.98
N LEU A 61 12.82 -8.69 1.22
CA LEU A 61 12.33 -10.04 1.48
C LEU A 61 12.98 -11.00 0.48
N VAL A 62 13.68 -12.01 0.98
CA VAL A 62 14.32 -13.07 0.19
C VAL A 62 13.54 -14.36 0.33
N ILE A 63 13.04 -14.87 -0.79
CA ILE A 63 12.28 -16.13 -0.85
C ILE A 63 13.27 -17.27 -1.08
N THR A 64 13.65 -17.95 -0.01
CA THR A 64 14.80 -18.86 0.02
C THR A 64 14.66 -20.11 -0.85
N ASN A 65 13.45 -20.61 -1.02
CA ASN A 65 13.13 -21.77 -1.86
C ASN A 65 12.66 -21.40 -3.28
N TYR A 66 12.65 -20.11 -3.66
CA TYR A 66 12.40 -19.70 -5.04
C TYR A 66 13.68 -19.88 -5.87
N PRO A 67 13.61 -20.47 -7.09
CA PRO A 67 14.79 -20.75 -7.90
C PRO A 67 15.60 -19.50 -8.24
N GLU A 68 16.91 -19.60 -8.13
CA GLU A 68 17.81 -18.49 -8.48
C GLU A 68 17.73 -18.15 -9.97
N GLY A 69 17.71 -16.85 -10.26
CA GLY A 69 17.65 -16.36 -11.65
C GLY A 69 16.30 -16.49 -12.33
N GLN A 70 15.34 -17.21 -11.74
CA GLN A 70 14.00 -17.31 -12.29
C GLN A 70 13.24 -15.99 -12.06
N THR A 71 12.49 -15.60 -13.08
CA THR A 71 11.50 -14.52 -13.00
C THR A 71 10.20 -14.98 -13.66
N GLU A 72 9.10 -14.51 -13.15
CA GLU A 72 7.78 -14.73 -13.73
C GLU A 72 6.95 -13.46 -13.67
N THR A 73 5.82 -13.46 -14.32
CA THR A 73 4.92 -12.32 -14.40
C THR A 73 3.54 -12.67 -13.87
N PHE A 74 2.91 -11.69 -13.24
CA PHE A 74 1.53 -11.75 -12.79
C PHE A 74 0.74 -10.61 -13.42
N GLU A 75 -0.51 -10.90 -13.76
CA GLU A 75 -1.49 -9.90 -14.16
C GLU A 75 -2.20 -9.39 -12.91
N VAL A 76 -2.16 -8.07 -12.70
CA VAL A 76 -2.82 -7.39 -11.59
C VAL A 76 -3.84 -6.41 -12.14
N GLU A 77 -5.04 -6.41 -11.59
CA GLU A 77 -6.11 -5.51 -11.99
C GLU A 77 -5.71 -4.04 -11.78
N ASN A 78 -5.94 -3.21 -12.80
CA ASN A 78 -5.71 -1.77 -12.73
C ASN A 78 -6.66 -1.12 -11.70
N ASN A 79 -7.91 -1.56 -11.67
CA ASN A 79 -8.89 -1.15 -10.67
C ASN A 79 -9.81 -2.32 -10.31
N PRO A 80 -9.78 -2.84 -9.07
CA PRO A 80 -10.67 -3.93 -8.64
C PRO A 80 -12.16 -3.59 -8.63
N VAL A 81 -12.51 -2.29 -8.59
CA VAL A 81 -13.90 -1.83 -8.69
C VAL A 81 -14.37 -1.83 -10.13
N HIS A 82 -13.45 -1.61 -11.07
CA HIS A 82 -13.68 -1.51 -12.50
C HIS A 82 -12.80 -2.49 -13.28
N PRO A 83 -13.12 -3.81 -13.26
CA PRO A 83 -12.33 -4.83 -13.97
C PRO A 83 -12.20 -4.58 -15.49
N GLU A 84 -13.14 -3.83 -16.09
CA GLU A 84 -13.13 -3.41 -17.49
C GLU A 84 -11.96 -2.47 -17.83
N GLN A 85 -11.30 -1.85 -16.84
CA GLN A 85 -10.08 -1.05 -17.04
C GLN A 85 -8.85 -1.91 -17.33
N GLY A 86 -9.00 -3.25 -17.31
CA GLY A 86 -7.95 -4.19 -17.67
C GLY A 86 -6.95 -4.44 -16.55
N THR A 87 -5.81 -5.01 -16.94
CA THR A 87 -4.73 -5.43 -16.05
C THR A 87 -3.40 -4.84 -16.48
N HIS A 88 -2.44 -4.84 -15.58
CA HIS A 88 -1.04 -4.60 -15.88
C HIS A 88 -0.18 -5.75 -15.38
N THR A 89 0.96 -5.94 -16.02
CA THR A 89 1.90 -7.01 -15.70
C THR A 89 2.89 -6.55 -14.65
N VAL A 90 3.07 -7.33 -13.58
CA VAL A 90 4.12 -7.15 -12.58
C VAL A 90 5.09 -8.30 -12.61
N THR A 91 6.38 -8.01 -12.47
CA THR A 91 7.44 -9.02 -12.42
C THR A 91 7.63 -9.51 -11.00
N PHE A 92 7.92 -10.79 -10.84
CA PHE A 92 8.23 -11.44 -9.57
C PHE A 92 9.53 -12.23 -9.67
N SER A 93 10.37 -12.10 -8.69
CA SER A 93 11.61 -12.87 -8.56
C SER A 93 11.85 -13.31 -7.12
N ARG A 94 13.02 -13.92 -6.87
CA ARG A 94 13.44 -14.38 -5.55
C ARG A 94 13.50 -13.26 -4.49
N GLU A 95 13.78 -12.03 -4.91
CA GLU A 95 13.95 -10.87 -4.04
C GLU A 95 12.88 -9.81 -4.33
N VAL A 96 12.15 -9.41 -3.32
CA VAL A 96 11.13 -8.37 -3.41
C VAL A 96 11.27 -7.37 -2.27
N TRP A 97 10.85 -6.14 -2.51
CA TRP A 97 10.71 -5.12 -1.46
C TRP A 97 9.32 -5.21 -0.84
N ILE A 98 9.25 -5.15 0.48
CA ILE A 98 8.00 -5.03 1.25
C ILE A 98 8.10 -3.86 2.22
N GLU A 99 6.98 -3.43 2.81
CA GLU A 99 6.98 -2.42 3.86
C GLU A 99 7.66 -2.93 5.13
N ALA A 100 8.51 -2.11 5.74
CA ALA A 100 9.13 -2.43 7.02
C ALA A 100 8.10 -2.75 8.12
N ASP A 101 6.94 -2.08 8.10
CA ASP A 101 5.85 -2.29 9.07
C ASP A 101 5.12 -3.62 8.88
N ASP A 102 5.36 -4.32 7.78
CA ASP A 102 4.81 -5.66 7.54
C ASP A 102 5.58 -6.78 8.26
N PHE A 103 6.67 -6.43 8.93
CA PHE A 103 7.51 -7.38 9.65
C PHE A 103 7.79 -6.93 11.09
N LEU A 104 7.71 -7.88 12.02
CA LEU A 104 8.20 -7.71 13.40
C LEU A 104 9.07 -8.91 13.78
N PRO A 105 10.31 -8.71 14.29
CA PRO A 105 11.15 -9.82 14.76
C PRO A 105 10.53 -10.50 15.99
N GLU A 106 9.86 -9.75 16.86
CA GLU A 106 9.11 -10.21 18.02
C GLU A 106 7.65 -9.78 17.88
N PRO A 107 6.73 -10.73 17.66
CA PRO A 107 5.34 -10.38 17.36
C PRO A 107 4.58 -9.91 18.62
N ILE A 108 3.78 -8.89 18.45
CA ILE A 108 2.80 -8.45 19.45
C ILE A 108 1.52 -9.31 19.37
N PRO A 109 0.71 -9.39 20.46
CA PRO A 109 -0.54 -10.13 20.45
C PRO A 109 -1.46 -9.75 19.27
N LYS A 110 -2.00 -10.77 18.57
CA LYS A 110 -2.88 -10.62 17.40
C LYS A 110 -2.22 -10.05 16.13
N TYR A 111 -0.89 -9.94 16.09
CA TYR A 111 -0.19 -9.57 14.86
C TYR A 111 -0.37 -10.66 13.80
N LYS A 112 -0.81 -10.26 12.60
CA LYS A 112 -1.16 -11.18 11.51
C LYS A 112 -0.28 -11.01 10.27
N ARG A 113 0.83 -10.28 10.41
CA ARG A 113 1.81 -10.07 9.34
C ARG A 113 3.04 -10.93 9.56
N LEU A 114 4.14 -10.62 8.90
CA LEU A 114 5.34 -11.46 8.93
C LEU A 114 6.10 -11.37 10.26
N TYR A 115 6.44 -12.51 10.80
CA TYR A 115 7.41 -12.70 11.88
C TYR A 115 7.96 -14.13 11.80
N PRO A 116 9.16 -14.41 12.39
CA PRO A 116 9.77 -15.73 12.31
C PRO A 116 8.82 -16.85 12.80
N ASN A 117 8.60 -17.85 11.95
CA ASN A 117 7.65 -18.95 12.18
C ASN A 117 6.19 -18.50 12.44
N GLY A 118 5.81 -17.36 11.89
CA GLY A 118 4.47 -16.81 11.95
C GLY A 118 3.47 -17.48 11.00
N PRO A 119 2.27 -16.88 10.87
CA PRO A 119 1.27 -17.38 9.94
C PRO A 119 1.70 -17.19 8.49
N GLU A 120 1.17 -18.03 7.61
CA GLU A 120 1.24 -17.77 6.18
C GLU A 120 0.60 -16.43 5.86
N CYS A 121 1.33 -15.58 5.11
CA CYS A 121 0.86 -14.31 4.58
C CYS A 121 0.77 -14.40 3.06
N ARG A 122 -0.09 -13.58 2.48
CA ARG A 122 -0.28 -13.52 1.04
C ARG A 122 0.52 -12.35 0.46
N LEU A 123 1.44 -12.62 -0.46
CA LEU A 123 1.94 -11.57 -1.35
C LEU A 123 0.85 -11.28 -2.39
N LYS A 124 0.38 -10.04 -2.44
CA LYS A 124 -0.80 -9.65 -3.23
C LYS A 124 -0.68 -10.12 -4.69
N GLY A 125 -1.58 -10.99 -5.10
CA GLY A 125 -1.64 -11.52 -6.46
C GLY A 125 -0.53 -12.51 -6.84
N ALA A 126 0.41 -12.85 -5.93
CA ALA A 126 1.53 -13.75 -6.22
C ALA A 126 1.40 -15.08 -5.48
N TYR A 127 1.99 -15.22 -4.31
CA TYR A 127 2.10 -16.48 -3.58
C TYR A 127 1.81 -16.32 -2.08
N LEU A 128 1.55 -17.43 -1.43
CA LEU A 128 1.62 -17.54 0.02
C LEU A 128 3.07 -17.71 0.46
N ILE A 129 3.44 -17.01 1.53
CA ILE A 129 4.77 -17.07 2.11
C ILE A 129 4.71 -17.29 3.61
N THR A 130 5.72 -17.96 4.15
CA THR A 130 5.95 -18.13 5.59
C THR A 130 7.33 -17.59 5.93
N CYS A 131 7.39 -16.66 6.87
CA CYS A 131 8.64 -16.09 7.33
C CYS A 131 9.43 -17.12 8.15
N THR A 132 10.71 -17.29 7.82
CA THR A 132 11.63 -18.21 8.51
C THR A 132 12.64 -17.50 9.41
N GLY A 133 12.87 -16.21 9.18
CA GLY A 133 13.81 -15.43 9.96
C GLY A 133 14.13 -14.07 9.35
N CYS A 134 15.11 -13.40 9.93
CA CYS A 134 15.60 -12.12 9.42
C CYS A 134 17.09 -11.95 9.71
N LYS A 135 17.72 -11.02 9.01
CA LYS A 135 19.07 -10.51 9.30
C LYS A 135 18.94 -9.10 9.87
N GLN A 136 19.52 -8.89 11.02
CA GLN A 136 19.56 -7.58 11.68
C GLN A 136 20.95 -6.96 11.60
N ALA A 137 21.00 -5.66 11.41
CA ALA A 137 22.22 -4.88 11.55
C ALA A 137 22.61 -4.70 13.02
N ALA A 138 23.81 -4.18 13.27
CA ALA A 138 24.30 -3.93 14.62
C ALA A 138 23.48 -2.89 15.41
N ASP A 139 22.79 -2.01 14.74
CA ASP A 139 21.89 -0.99 15.31
C ASP A 139 20.46 -1.51 15.58
N GLY A 140 20.20 -2.80 15.26
CA GLY A 140 18.90 -3.44 15.42
C GLY A 140 17.93 -3.24 14.24
N SER A 141 18.32 -2.51 13.21
CA SER A 141 17.51 -2.38 11.99
C SER A 141 17.46 -3.71 11.22
N ILE A 142 16.36 -3.93 10.49
CA ILE A 142 16.20 -5.15 9.68
C ILE A 142 16.82 -4.90 8.30
N GLU A 143 17.84 -5.67 7.97
CA GLU A 143 18.49 -5.63 6.64
C GLU A 143 17.75 -6.49 5.62
N GLU A 144 17.44 -7.73 6.02
CA GLU A 144 16.77 -8.70 5.16
C GLU A 144 15.81 -9.58 5.95
N ILE A 145 14.72 -9.96 5.32
CA ILE A 145 13.73 -10.93 5.84
C ILE A 145 13.82 -12.18 4.97
N TYR A 146 13.76 -13.34 5.57
CA TYR A 146 13.78 -14.63 4.87
C TYR A 146 12.42 -15.31 4.98
N ALA A 147 11.94 -15.83 3.85
CA ALA A 147 10.70 -16.58 3.79
C ALA A 147 10.81 -17.75 2.82
N THR A 148 9.91 -18.71 2.97
CA THR A 148 9.61 -19.73 1.98
C THR A 148 8.26 -19.45 1.35
N TYR A 149 8.09 -19.77 0.06
CA TYR A 149 6.81 -19.67 -0.62
C TYR A 149 6.20 -21.06 -0.84
N ASP A 150 4.89 -21.10 -0.99
CA ASP A 150 4.13 -22.28 -1.40
C ASP A 150 3.96 -22.25 -2.94
N PRO A 151 4.63 -23.15 -3.68
CA PRO A 151 4.56 -23.15 -5.16
C PRO A 151 3.16 -23.38 -5.72
N ASP A 152 2.31 -24.08 -4.96
CA ASP A 152 0.94 -24.44 -5.38
C ASP A 152 -0.08 -23.31 -5.10
N SER A 153 0.38 -22.20 -4.52
CA SER A 153 -0.46 -21.05 -4.16
C SER A 153 -0.40 -19.89 -5.18
N ARG A 154 -0.07 -20.16 -6.44
CA ARG A 154 0.02 -19.13 -7.47
C ARG A 154 -1.29 -18.34 -7.60
N GLY A 155 -1.21 -17.00 -7.53
CA GLY A 155 -2.37 -16.11 -7.46
C GLY A 155 -2.74 -15.71 -6.03
N GLY A 156 -2.09 -16.33 -5.01
CA GLY A 156 -2.25 -15.99 -3.59
C GLY A 156 -3.28 -16.83 -2.85
N ASP A 157 -3.86 -17.85 -3.46
CA ASP A 157 -4.78 -18.78 -2.78
C ASP A 157 -4.18 -20.19 -2.70
N PRO A 158 -4.38 -20.89 -1.57
CA PRO A 158 -3.83 -22.23 -1.39
C PRO A 158 -4.63 -23.25 -2.21
N ALA A 159 -3.92 -24.16 -2.90
CA ALA A 159 -4.53 -25.19 -3.74
C ALA A 159 -5.45 -26.16 -2.96
N ASP A 160 -5.18 -26.38 -1.66
CA ASP A 160 -5.95 -27.24 -0.77
C ASP A 160 -7.17 -26.57 -0.11
N GLY A 161 -7.42 -25.29 -0.42
CA GLY A 161 -8.55 -24.52 0.10
C GLY A 161 -8.45 -24.18 1.60
N ARG A 162 -7.26 -24.36 2.24
CA ARG A 162 -7.06 -23.97 3.63
C ARG A 162 -7.26 -22.48 3.84
N LYS A 163 -7.71 -22.10 5.03
CA LYS A 163 -7.89 -20.68 5.36
C LYS A 163 -6.55 -20.04 5.73
N VAL A 164 -6.13 -19.06 4.94
CA VAL A 164 -4.97 -18.21 5.24
C VAL A 164 -5.30 -17.27 6.39
N LYS A 165 -4.50 -17.31 7.46
CA LYS A 165 -4.72 -16.52 8.69
C LYS A 165 -3.95 -15.20 8.68
N GLY A 166 -2.87 -15.11 7.89
CA GLY A 166 -2.06 -13.91 7.76
C GLY A 166 -2.68 -12.86 6.85
N ALA A 167 -2.10 -11.69 6.88
CA ALA A 167 -2.51 -10.55 6.07
C ALA A 167 -2.05 -10.68 4.61
N THR A 168 -2.64 -9.87 3.74
CA THR A 168 -2.13 -9.63 2.39
C THR A 168 -1.13 -8.47 2.45
N ILE A 169 0.03 -8.68 1.84
CA ILE A 169 1.19 -7.79 1.87
C ILE A 169 1.45 -7.26 0.46
N HIS A 170 1.69 -5.95 0.34
CA HIS A 170 2.16 -5.32 -0.88
C HIS A 170 3.65 -5.63 -1.09
N TRP A 171 4.03 -5.71 -2.34
CA TRP A 171 5.42 -5.98 -2.71
C TRP A 171 5.74 -5.38 -4.07
N VAL A 172 7.03 -5.14 -4.34
CA VAL A 172 7.55 -4.84 -5.66
C VAL A 172 8.84 -5.62 -5.89
N ASP A 173 9.07 -6.08 -7.12
CA ASP A 173 10.27 -6.85 -7.45
C ASP A 173 11.53 -5.99 -7.37
N CYS A 174 12.59 -6.48 -6.72
CA CYS A 174 13.83 -5.72 -6.53
C CYS A 174 14.53 -5.33 -7.82
N LYS A 175 14.34 -6.10 -8.91
CA LYS A 175 15.03 -5.86 -10.19
C LYS A 175 14.32 -4.85 -11.08
N THR A 176 13.00 -4.78 -10.98
CA THR A 176 12.16 -3.97 -11.87
C THR A 176 11.52 -2.77 -11.19
N ALA A 177 11.59 -2.70 -9.86
CA ALA A 177 11.12 -1.53 -9.12
C ALA A 177 11.87 -0.26 -9.53
N VAL A 178 11.14 0.85 -9.56
CA VAL A 178 11.67 2.16 -9.88
C VAL A 178 11.68 3.01 -8.62
N ASP A 179 12.82 3.63 -8.33
CA ASP A 179 12.94 4.56 -7.21
C ASP A 179 12.08 5.80 -7.46
N ALA A 180 11.32 6.20 -6.44
CA ALA A 180 10.45 7.37 -6.50
C ALA A 180 10.67 8.28 -5.28
N GLU A 181 10.67 9.58 -5.50
CA GLU A 181 10.61 10.57 -4.42
C GLU A 181 9.18 10.65 -3.91
N VAL A 182 8.96 10.38 -2.62
CA VAL A 182 7.66 10.48 -1.98
C VAL A 182 7.63 11.69 -1.07
N ARG A 183 6.72 12.63 -1.35
CA ARG A 183 6.50 13.83 -0.54
C ARG A 183 5.21 13.65 0.26
N LEU A 184 5.37 13.46 1.58
CA LEU A 184 4.25 13.38 2.51
C LEU A 184 3.88 14.80 2.95
N TYR A 185 2.63 15.17 2.72
CA TYR A 185 2.08 16.46 3.16
C TYR A 185 1.23 16.23 4.40
N GLU A 186 1.43 17.08 5.39
CA GLU A 186 0.66 17.11 6.63
C GLU A 186 -0.05 18.44 6.77
N ASN A 187 -1.00 18.53 7.70
CA ASN A 187 -1.66 19.80 8.03
C ASN A 187 -0.63 20.80 8.55
N LEU A 188 -0.68 22.04 8.05
CA LEU A 188 0.22 23.11 8.50
C LEU A 188 0.00 23.44 9.97
N PHE A 189 -1.23 23.31 10.46
CA PHE A 189 -1.60 23.59 11.84
C PHE A 189 -2.24 22.36 12.48
N SER A 190 -1.91 22.09 13.72
CA SER A 190 -2.51 21.02 14.53
C SER A 190 -3.91 21.36 15.05
N ASP A 191 -4.30 22.64 14.94
CA ASP A 191 -5.57 23.16 15.43
C ASP A 191 -6.46 23.61 14.28
N ALA A 192 -7.77 23.34 14.39
CA ALA A 192 -8.77 23.72 13.41
C ALA A 192 -8.99 25.26 13.31
N GLN A 193 -8.60 26.01 14.34
CA GLN A 193 -8.69 27.49 14.38
C GLN A 193 -7.37 28.08 14.87
N PRO A 194 -6.32 28.10 14.05
CA PRO A 194 -4.99 28.54 14.45
C PRO A 194 -4.93 30.03 14.84
N ASP A 195 -5.85 30.85 14.32
CA ASP A 195 -5.93 32.29 14.60
C ASP A 195 -6.97 32.65 15.68
N GLY A 196 -7.37 31.69 16.51
CA GLY A 196 -8.31 31.94 17.61
C GLY A 196 -7.76 32.91 18.64
N PRO A 197 -8.62 33.74 19.30
CA PRO A 197 -8.22 34.82 20.20
C PRO A 197 -7.44 34.36 21.45
N ASP A 198 -7.41 33.07 21.75
CA ASP A 198 -6.78 32.49 22.94
C ASP A 198 -5.36 31.95 22.71
N LYS A 199 -4.74 32.27 21.53
CA LYS A 199 -3.44 31.72 21.13
C LYS A 199 -2.41 32.84 20.84
N ASN A 200 -2.13 33.65 21.84
CA ASN A 200 -0.93 34.50 21.91
C ASN A 200 0.18 33.82 22.70
#